data_7ed69c828d9ef2780536cfcc2887cb54
#
_entry.id   7ed69c828d9ef2780536cfcc2887cb54
#
_cell.length_a   1.000
_cell.length_b   1.000
_cell.length_c   1.000
_cell.angle_alpha   90.00
_cell.angle_beta   90.00
_cell.angle_gamma   90.00
#
_symmetry.space_group_name_H-M   'P 1'
#
loop_
_entity.id
_entity.type
_entity.pdbx_description
1 polymer ?
#
loop_
_entity_poly.entity_id
_entity_poly.type
_entity_poly.pdbx_seq_one_letter_code
_entity_poly.pdbx_strand_id
1 'polypeptide(L)'
;MILIVAEKPSVARDIARVLKCGARGEGFLRGEQYIVSWALGHLVTLCEPDELDEKYKKWRLTDLPILPDEIPTKVISKTRSQFSVLKKLMQEKEVESLICATDAGREGELIFRLIYEKAKCQKPVQRLWISSMTDQAIREGFSSLRPSGDYDGLYQSAQCRSKADWLVGMNASRAFRKMLKS
;
A
#
# COMPACT_ATOMS: atom_id res chain seq x y z
N MET A 1 -1.84 -21.03 6.43
CA MET A 1 -0.93 -19.99 6.99
C MET A 1 -1.57 -18.61 6.92
N ILE A 2 -1.11 -17.67 7.75
CA ILE A 2 -1.58 -16.27 7.75
C ILE A 2 -0.44 -15.36 7.27
N LEU A 3 -0.68 -14.53 6.26
CA LEU A 3 0.28 -13.56 5.76
C LEU A 3 0.07 -12.22 6.49
N ILE A 4 1.12 -11.73 7.14
CA ILE A 4 1.16 -10.42 7.79
C ILE A 4 1.94 -9.47 6.88
N VAL A 5 1.36 -8.30 6.58
CA VAL A 5 1.99 -7.28 5.76
C VAL A 5 2.22 -6.03 6.61
N ALA A 6 3.47 -5.78 6.94
CA ALA A 6 3.91 -4.57 7.63
C ALA A 6 4.23 -3.44 6.64
N GLU A 7 4.34 -2.19 7.11
CA GLU A 7 4.69 -1.07 6.26
C GLU A 7 6.18 -1.00 5.92
N LYS A 8 7.02 -1.44 6.88
CA LYS A 8 8.49 -1.32 6.80
C LYS A 8 9.18 -2.60 7.26
N PRO A 9 10.40 -2.89 6.75
CA PRO A 9 11.16 -4.07 7.16
C PRO A 9 11.46 -4.14 8.66
N SER A 10 11.65 -2.99 9.33
CA SER A 10 11.90 -2.94 10.78
C SER A 10 10.71 -3.45 11.57
N VAL A 11 9.52 -2.95 11.26
CA VAL A 11 8.26 -3.37 11.88
C VAL A 11 7.99 -4.87 11.63
N ALA A 12 8.25 -5.33 10.41
CA ALA A 12 8.11 -6.74 10.07
C ALA A 12 9.03 -7.64 10.93
N ARG A 13 10.27 -7.21 11.17
CA ARG A 13 11.21 -7.95 12.04
C ARG A 13 10.75 -8.02 13.50
N ASP A 14 10.20 -6.92 14.03
CA ASP A 14 9.68 -6.89 15.40
C ASP A 14 8.49 -7.84 15.54
N ILE A 15 7.55 -7.81 14.62
CA ILE A 15 6.40 -8.73 14.58
C ILE A 15 6.89 -10.18 14.43
N ALA A 16 7.79 -10.44 13.49
CA ALA A 16 8.33 -11.78 13.24
C ALA A 16 9.04 -12.36 14.47
N ARG A 17 9.79 -11.52 15.20
CA ARG A 17 10.46 -11.92 16.44
C ARG A 17 9.44 -12.35 17.49
N VAL A 18 8.38 -11.58 17.70
CA VAL A 18 7.32 -11.88 18.68
C VAL A 18 6.55 -13.15 18.31
N LEU A 19 6.32 -13.36 17.00
CA LEU A 19 5.60 -14.52 16.48
C LEU A 19 6.50 -15.72 16.14
N LYS A 20 7.79 -15.66 16.47
CA LYS A 20 8.79 -16.71 16.25
C LYS A 20 8.94 -17.12 14.76
N CYS A 21 8.86 -16.16 13.85
CA CYS A 21 9.10 -16.38 12.43
C CYS A 21 10.60 -16.19 12.13
N GLY A 22 11.37 -17.27 12.17
CA GLY A 22 12.83 -17.26 12.05
C GLY A 22 13.39 -17.62 10.68
N ALA A 23 12.64 -18.36 9.85
CA ALA A 23 13.11 -18.76 8.53
C ALA A 23 13.08 -17.56 7.54
N ARG A 24 14.23 -17.24 6.96
CA ARG A 24 14.39 -16.10 6.04
C ARG A 24 14.09 -16.51 4.60
N GLY A 25 13.21 -15.77 3.96
CA GLY A 25 13.02 -15.79 2.51
C GLY A 25 13.40 -14.46 1.88
N GLU A 26 13.35 -14.39 0.58
CA GLU A 26 13.55 -13.14 -0.15
C GLU A 26 12.32 -12.23 0.05
N GLY A 27 12.47 -11.15 0.83
CA GLY A 27 11.41 -10.19 1.13
C GLY A 27 10.37 -10.64 2.16
N PHE A 28 10.62 -11.71 2.92
CA PHE A 28 9.72 -12.17 4.00
C PHE A 28 10.45 -13.01 5.06
N LEU A 29 9.78 -13.22 6.19
CA LEU A 29 10.16 -14.12 7.27
C LEU A 29 9.04 -15.12 7.49
N ARG A 30 9.38 -16.41 7.67
CA ARG A 30 8.39 -17.48 7.81
C ARG A 30 8.55 -18.19 9.15
N GLY A 31 7.43 -18.48 9.79
CA GLY A 31 7.29 -19.35 10.95
C GLY A 31 6.37 -20.54 10.63
N GLU A 32 5.91 -21.22 11.67
CA GLU A 32 4.99 -22.36 11.51
C GLU A 32 3.60 -21.93 11.06
N GLN A 33 3.09 -20.81 11.59
CA GLN A 33 1.72 -20.34 11.43
C GLN A 33 1.63 -19.08 10.58
N TYR A 34 2.68 -18.26 10.60
CA TYR A 34 2.71 -16.93 10.01
C TYR A 34 3.82 -16.78 8.97
N ILE A 35 3.52 -15.97 7.97
CA ILE A 35 4.51 -15.38 7.06
C ILE A 35 4.45 -13.87 7.30
N VAL A 36 5.58 -13.23 7.59
CA VAL A 36 5.67 -11.79 7.78
C VAL A 36 6.44 -11.19 6.63
N SER A 37 5.79 -10.35 5.86
CA SER A 37 6.39 -9.58 4.79
C SER A 37 6.12 -8.09 5.00
N TRP A 38 6.62 -7.24 4.12
CA TRP A 38 6.56 -5.79 4.30
C TRP A 38 6.41 -5.05 2.98
N ALA A 39 5.88 -3.85 3.07
CA ALA A 39 6.01 -2.83 2.07
C ALA A 39 7.32 -2.04 2.28
N LEU A 40 7.59 -1.10 1.41
CA LEU A 40 8.71 -0.15 1.49
C LEU A 40 8.16 1.29 1.43
N GLY A 41 7.12 1.55 2.22
CA GLY A 41 6.19 2.63 1.99
C GLY A 41 5.28 2.27 0.81
N HIS A 42 4.95 3.22 -0.07
CA HIS A 42 4.14 2.95 -1.26
C HIS A 42 4.84 2.02 -2.25
N LEU A 43 4.18 0.93 -2.62
CA LEU A 43 4.57 0.04 -3.74
C LEU A 43 3.69 0.29 -4.98
N VAL A 44 2.53 0.88 -4.77
CA VAL A 44 1.53 1.20 -5.79
C VAL A 44 1.18 2.68 -5.68
N THR A 45 1.04 3.36 -6.81
CA THR A 45 0.69 4.77 -6.90
C THR A 45 -0.29 5.02 -8.05
N LEU A 46 -0.87 6.21 -8.11
CA LEU A 46 -1.65 6.65 -9.26
C LEU A 46 -0.76 6.82 -10.49
N CYS A 47 -1.30 6.55 -11.69
CA CYS A 47 -0.61 6.79 -12.95
C CYS A 47 -0.36 8.28 -13.16
N GLU A 48 0.72 8.61 -13.87
CA GLU A 48 1.00 9.97 -14.31
C GLU A 48 0.09 10.36 -15.50
N PRO A 49 -0.15 11.66 -15.76
CA PRO A 49 -1.01 12.08 -16.86
C PRO A 49 -0.63 11.53 -18.23
N ASP A 50 0.67 11.44 -18.53
CA ASP A 50 1.18 10.90 -19.79
C ASP A 50 1.01 9.38 -19.94
N GLU A 51 0.72 8.69 -18.86
CA GLU A 51 0.33 7.28 -18.87
C GLU A 51 -1.19 7.09 -19.11
N LEU A 52 -1.97 8.16 -18.94
CA LEU A 52 -3.40 8.18 -19.28
C LEU A 52 -3.62 8.48 -20.76
N ASP A 53 -2.88 9.48 -21.28
CA ASP A 53 -2.95 9.89 -22.67
C ASP A 53 -1.59 10.50 -23.09
N GLU A 54 -1.04 10.02 -24.21
CA GLU A 54 0.25 10.46 -24.73
C GLU A 54 0.32 11.99 -25.00
N LYS A 55 -0.81 12.64 -25.28
CA LYS A 55 -0.87 14.10 -25.44
C LYS A 55 -0.32 14.86 -24.24
N TYR A 56 -0.44 14.29 -23.03
CA TYR A 56 0.02 14.89 -21.79
C TYR A 56 1.54 14.80 -21.55
N LYS A 57 2.30 14.11 -22.41
CA LYS A 57 3.77 14.14 -22.39
C LYS A 57 4.31 15.56 -22.59
N LYS A 58 3.67 16.31 -23.48
CA LYS A 58 4.00 17.73 -23.70
C LYS A 58 3.08 18.58 -22.82
N TRP A 59 3.67 19.35 -21.94
CA TRP A 59 2.91 20.23 -21.06
C TRP A 59 2.43 21.45 -21.85
N ARG A 60 1.16 21.50 -22.21
CA ARG A 60 0.51 22.60 -22.93
C ARG A 60 -0.61 23.17 -22.06
N LEU A 61 -0.81 24.48 -22.06
CA LEU A 61 -1.92 25.12 -21.36
C LEU A 61 -3.28 24.71 -21.95
N THR A 62 -3.30 24.46 -23.27
CA THR A 62 -4.51 24.01 -23.98
C THR A 62 -5.02 22.63 -23.55
N ASP A 63 -4.18 21.84 -22.91
CA ASP A 63 -4.53 20.50 -22.43
C ASP A 63 -5.03 20.50 -20.96
N LEU A 64 -5.11 21.69 -20.35
CA LEU A 64 -5.58 21.87 -18.98
C LEU A 64 -7.05 22.35 -18.96
N PRO A 65 -7.84 21.95 -17.97
CA PRO A 65 -7.48 21.06 -16.88
C PRO A 65 -7.52 19.56 -17.29
N ILE A 66 -6.62 18.75 -16.70
CA ILE A 66 -6.63 17.29 -16.81
C ILE A 66 -7.59 16.76 -15.75
N LEU A 67 -8.76 16.29 -16.20
CA LEU A 67 -9.84 15.79 -15.33
C LEU A 67 -10.30 14.42 -15.83
N PRO A 68 -9.53 13.34 -15.59
CA PRO A 68 -9.95 12.01 -15.98
C PRO A 68 -11.08 11.49 -15.07
N ASP A 69 -11.99 10.71 -15.62
CA ASP A 69 -13.06 10.05 -14.85
C ASP A 69 -12.47 9.07 -13.82
N GLU A 70 -11.42 8.36 -14.22
CA GLU A 70 -10.68 7.44 -13.34
C GLU A 70 -9.17 7.65 -13.48
N ILE A 71 -8.47 7.52 -12.37
CA ILE A 71 -7.00 7.54 -12.33
C ILE A 71 -6.53 6.13 -11.98
N PRO A 72 -6.03 5.35 -12.96
CA PRO A 72 -5.52 4.01 -12.72
C PRO A 72 -4.32 4.01 -11.78
N THR A 73 -4.06 2.86 -11.17
CA THR A 73 -2.88 2.65 -10.34
C THR A 73 -1.80 1.87 -11.08
N LYS A 74 -0.55 2.11 -10.74
CA LYS A 74 0.63 1.39 -11.23
C LYS A 74 1.54 0.96 -10.10
N VAL A 75 2.31 -0.11 -10.35
CA VAL A 75 3.38 -0.53 -9.44
C VAL A 75 4.58 0.39 -9.66
N ILE A 76 5.15 0.89 -8.56
CA ILE A 76 6.34 1.73 -8.57
C ILE A 76 7.54 0.89 -9.01
N SER A 77 8.25 1.35 -10.05
CA SER A 77 9.33 0.57 -10.68
C SER A 77 10.45 0.20 -9.71
N LYS A 78 10.85 1.11 -8.83
CA LYS A 78 11.92 0.90 -7.84
C LYS A 78 11.59 -0.17 -6.79
N THR A 79 10.31 -0.43 -6.53
CA THR A 79 9.84 -1.35 -5.50
C THR A 79 9.14 -2.58 -6.09
N ARG A 80 9.24 -2.77 -7.41
CA ARG A 80 8.55 -3.85 -8.14
C ARG A 80 8.91 -5.25 -7.63
N SER A 81 10.16 -5.48 -7.25
CA SER A 81 10.60 -6.76 -6.68
C SER A 81 9.81 -7.12 -5.43
N GLN A 82 9.71 -6.18 -4.48
CA GLN A 82 8.97 -6.39 -3.24
C GLN A 82 7.45 -6.53 -3.47
N PHE A 83 6.89 -5.77 -4.41
CA PHE A 83 5.50 -5.98 -4.83
C PHE A 83 5.28 -7.40 -5.38
N SER A 84 6.21 -7.91 -6.20
CA SER A 84 6.13 -9.25 -6.76
C SER A 84 6.18 -10.32 -5.68
N VAL A 85 7.01 -10.15 -4.65
CA VAL A 85 7.05 -11.04 -3.48
C VAL A 85 5.70 -11.06 -2.77
N LEU A 86 5.16 -9.88 -2.41
CA LEU A 86 3.86 -9.78 -1.75
C LEU A 86 2.74 -10.41 -2.58
N LYS A 87 2.70 -10.10 -3.88
CA LYS A 87 1.70 -10.67 -4.79
C LYS A 87 1.78 -12.21 -4.81
N LYS A 88 2.99 -12.77 -4.91
CA LYS A 88 3.20 -14.21 -4.90
C LYS A 88 2.70 -14.83 -3.59
N LEU A 89 3.11 -14.26 -2.44
CA LEU A 89 2.66 -14.72 -1.12
C LEU A 89 1.14 -14.67 -0.97
N MET A 90 0.50 -13.58 -1.42
CA MET A 90 -0.95 -13.42 -1.38
C MET A 90 -1.68 -14.48 -2.22
N GLN A 91 -1.04 -15.02 -3.25
CA GLN A 91 -1.60 -16.03 -4.16
C GLN A 91 -1.23 -17.46 -3.75
N GLU A 92 -0.32 -17.67 -2.79
CA GLU A 92 0.05 -18.99 -2.30
C GLU A 92 -1.19 -19.72 -1.71
N LYS A 93 -1.38 -21.00 -2.09
CA LYS A 93 -2.51 -21.80 -1.62
C LYS A 93 -2.51 -22.02 -0.10
N GLU A 94 -1.32 -22.08 0.48
CA GLU A 94 -1.14 -22.24 1.94
C GLU A 94 -1.58 -21.01 2.74
N VAL A 95 -1.61 -19.83 2.12
CA VAL A 95 -2.05 -18.60 2.77
C VAL A 95 -3.57 -18.53 2.68
N GLU A 96 -4.24 -18.59 3.82
CA GLU A 96 -5.70 -18.60 3.94
C GLU A 96 -6.27 -17.21 4.18
N SER A 97 -5.52 -16.37 4.90
CA SER A 97 -5.94 -15.02 5.28
C SER A 97 -4.74 -14.08 5.41
N LEU A 98 -5.04 -12.78 5.48
CA LEU A 98 -4.04 -11.74 5.65
C LEU A 98 -4.29 -10.94 6.93
N ILE A 99 -3.20 -10.38 7.47
CA ILE A 99 -3.27 -9.35 8.50
C ILE A 99 -2.57 -8.10 7.97
N CYS A 100 -3.32 -7.01 7.88
CA CYS A 100 -2.79 -5.69 7.60
C CYS A 100 -2.13 -5.15 8.87
N ALA A 101 -0.82 -5.02 8.86
CA ALA A 101 0.01 -4.51 9.96
C ALA A 101 0.82 -3.26 9.55
N THR A 102 0.29 -2.48 8.60
CA THR A 102 0.81 -1.16 8.26
C THR A 102 0.50 -0.15 9.36
N ASP A 103 1.16 1.00 9.35
CA ASP A 103 1.00 2.03 10.37
C ASP A 103 -0.49 2.36 10.63
N ALA A 104 -0.84 2.60 11.89
CA ALA A 104 -2.20 2.89 12.32
C ALA A 104 -2.61 4.30 11.86
N GLY A 105 -3.21 4.41 10.69
CA GLY A 105 -3.60 5.67 10.08
C GLY A 105 -4.09 5.52 8.64
N ARG A 106 -4.56 6.64 8.08
CA ARG A 106 -5.07 6.70 6.69
C ARG A 106 -4.05 6.24 5.66
N GLU A 107 -2.79 6.64 5.85
CA GLU A 107 -1.71 6.34 4.91
C GLU A 107 -1.37 4.85 4.92
N GLY A 108 -1.24 4.25 6.10
CA GLY A 108 -0.99 2.82 6.22
C GLY A 108 -2.12 1.98 5.62
N GLU A 109 -3.37 2.40 5.83
CA GLU A 109 -4.52 1.73 5.21
C GLU A 109 -4.47 1.84 3.69
N LEU A 110 -4.16 3.02 3.15
CA LEU A 110 -4.02 3.25 1.71
C LEU A 110 -2.92 2.37 1.10
N ILE A 111 -1.75 2.33 1.72
CA ILE A 111 -0.62 1.52 1.26
C ILE A 111 -1.02 0.05 1.14
N PHE A 112 -1.61 -0.52 2.18
CA PHE A 112 -2.02 -1.93 2.17
C PHE A 112 -3.10 -2.22 1.13
N ARG A 113 -4.18 -1.42 1.11
CA ARG A 113 -5.32 -1.64 0.20
C ARG A 113 -4.91 -1.54 -1.26
N LEU A 114 -4.08 -0.58 -1.63
CA LEU A 114 -3.57 -0.46 -2.99
C LEU A 114 -2.74 -1.69 -3.41
N ILE A 115 -1.93 -2.26 -2.50
CA ILE A 115 -1.18 -3.49 -2.77
C ILE A 115 -2.14 -4.67 -2.94
N TYR A 116 -3.09 -4.82 -2.03
CA TYR A 116 -4.08 -5.90 -2.03
C TYR A 116 -4.93 -5.91 -3.31
N GLU A 117 -5.46 -4.76 -3.71
CA GLU A 117 -6.23 -4.59 -4.94
C GLU A 117 -5.37 -4.84 -6.19
N LYS A 118 -4.15 -4.28 -6.23
CA LYS A 118 -3.24 -4.46 -7.38
C LYS A 118 -2.74 -5.89 -7.52
N ALA A 119 -2.61 -6.61 -6.42
CA ALA A 119 -2.32 -8.04 -6.41
C ALA A 119 -3.53 -8.90 -6.82
N LYS A 120 -4.73 -8.32 -6.88
CA LYS A 120 -6.02 -9.01 -7.11
C LYS A 120 -6.27 -10.11 -6.07
N CYS A 121 -5.90 -9.85 -4.84
CA CYS A 121 -6.15 -10.77 -3.73
C CYS A 121 -7.61 -10.71 -3.31
N GLN A 122 -8.19 -11.86 -2.97
CA GLN A 122 -9.59 -11.96 -2.49
C GLN A 122 -9.70 -12.66 -1.13
N LYS A 123 -8.55 -12.92 -0.50
CA LYS A 123 -8.52 -13.60 0.79
C LYS A 123 -8.99 -12.67 1.90
N PRO A 124 -9.60 -13.18 2.97
CA PRO A 124 -10.06 -12.37 4.09
C PRO A 124 -8.91 -11.64 4.76
N VAL A 125 -9.17 -10.41 5.20
CA VAL A 125 -8.19 -9.52 5.82
C VAL A 125 -8.68 -9.09 7.19
N GLN A 126 -7.79 -9.18 8.18
CA GLN A 126 -7.93 -8.55 9.49
C GLN A 126 -6.93 -7.41 9.63
N ARG A 127 -7.25 -6.45 10.49
CA ARG A 127 -6.42 -5.27 10.76
C ARG A 127 -5.80 -5.36 12.15
N LEU A 128 -4.49 -5.28 12.20
CA LEU A 128 -3.71 -5.02 13.41
C LEU A 128 -3.59 -3.51 13.60
N TRP A 129 -4.18 -2.98 14.66
CA TRP A 129 -4.17 -1.54 14.94
C TRP A 129 -3.42 -1.28 16.24
N ILE A 130 -2.14 -0.95 16.12
CA ILE A 130 -1.26 -0.68 17.26
C ILE A 130 -0.43 0.59 16.99
N SER A 131 -0.15 1.33 18.04
CA SER A 131 0.68 2.54 18.00
C SER A 131 2.08 2.37 18.59
N SER A 132 2.37 1.16 19.11
CA SER A 132 3.66 0.82 19.73
C SER A 132 4.15 -0.53 19.24
N MET A 133 5.47 -0.69 19.10
CA MET A 133 6.13 -1.93 18.65
C MET A 133 6.78 -2.70 19.81
N THR A 134 6.37 -2.47 21.06
CA THR A 134 6.78 -3.30 22.19
C THR A 134 6.20 -4.71 22.05
N ASP A 135 6.89 -5.71 22.58
CA ASP A 135 6.42 -7.10 22.53
C ASP A 135 5.02 -7.26 23.12
N GLN A 136 4.75 -6.53 24.20
CA GLN A 136 3.44 -6.54 24.84
C GLN A 136 2.36 -5.96 23.92
N ALA A 137 2.59 -4.77 23.32
CA ALA A 137 1.64 -4.12 22.42
C ALA A 137 1.35 -4.98 21.18
N ILE A 138 2.37 -5.65 20.63
CA ILE A 138 2.20 -6.58 19.52
C ILE A 138 1.29 -7.75 19.94
N ARG A 139 1.56 -8.42 21.07
CA ARG A 139 0.75 -9.54 21.55
C ARG A 139 -0.70 -9.15 21.83
N GLU A 140 -0.91 -8.04 22.51
CA GLU A 140 -2.24 -7.48 22.78
C GLU A 140 -2.99 -7.13 21.49
N GLY A 141 -2.28 -6.52 20.51
CA GLY A 141 -2.85 -6.21 19.21
C GLY A 141 -3.30 -7.44 18.44
N PHE A 142 -2.52 -8.52 18.47
CA PHE A 142 -2.92 -9.80 17.86
C PHE A 142 -4.11 -10.47 18.56
N SER A 143 -4.34 -10.18 19.84
CA SER A 143 -5.53 -10.64 20.57
C SER A 143 -6.79 -9.81 20.26
N SER A 144 -6.65 -8.68 19.60
CA SER A 144 -7.73 -7.70 19.32
C SER A 144 -7.82 -7.29 17.85
N LEU A 145 -7.51 -8.21 16.95
CA LEU A 145 -7.65 -8.00 15.51
C LEU A 145 -9.10 -7.68 15.13
N ARG A 146 -9.28 -6.75 14.19
CA ARG A 146 -10.59 -6.35 13.69
C ARG A 146 -10.74 -6.68 12.21
N PRO A 147 -11.99 -6.90 11.73
CA PRO A 147 -12.24 -7.03 10.30
C PRO A 147 -11.73 -5.80 9.53
N SER A 148 -11.14 -6.02 8.37
CA SER A 148 -10.67 -4.91 7.50
C SER A 148 -11.80 -3.97 7.10
N GLY A 149 -13.03 -4.45 6.98
CA GLY A 149 -14.20 -3.64 6.64
C GLY A 149 -14.49 -2.50 7.62
N ASP A 150 -14.11 -2.62 8.89
CA ASP A 150 -14.26 -1.55 9.89
C ASP A 150 -13.48 -0.28 9.51
N TYR A 151 -12.52 -0.41 8.59
CA TYR A 151 -11.62 0.68 8.13
C TYR A 151 -11.92 1.17 6.72
N ASP A 152 -13.04 0.76 6.11
CA ASP A 152 -13.38 1.15 4.73
C ASP A 152 -13.57 2.66 4.59
N GLY A 153 -14.21 3.32 5.58
CA GLY A 153 -14.34 4.78 5.59
C GLY A 153 -12.98 5.51 5.66
N LEU A 154 -12.03 4.94 6.40
CA LEU A 154 -10.66 5.46 6.48
C LEU A 154 -9.94 5.33 5.14
N TYR A 155 -10.07 4.19 4.49
CA TYR A 155 -9.52 3.95 3.15
C TYR A 155 -10.13 4.89 2.10
N GLN A 156 -11.45 5.03 2.08
CA GLN A 156 -12.13 5.96 1.17
C GLN A 156 -11.65 7.40 1.35
N SER A 157 -11.51 7.85 2.60
CA SER A 157 -10.95 9.18 2.92
C SER A 157 -9.53 9.34 2.36
N ALA A 158 -8.68 8.32 2.53
CA ALA A 158 -7.31 8.33 2.01
C ALA A 158 -7.27 8.36 0.47
N GLN A 159 -8.12 7.58 -0.19
CA GLN A 159 -8.27 7.60 -1.65
C GLN A 159 -8.73 8.95 -2.18
N CYS A 160 -9.75 9.54 -1.57
CA CYS A 160 -10.26 10.87 -1.97
C CYS A 160 -9.15 11.91 -1.86
N ARG A 161 -8.39 11.92 -0.77
CA ARG A 161 -7.27 12.81 -0.59
C ARG A 161 -6.19 12.60 -1.67
N SER A 162 -5.78 11.36 -1.90
CA SER A 162 -4.76 11.03 -2.90
C SER A 162 -5.17 11.50 -4.31
N LYS A 163 -6.44 11.29 -4.70
CA LYS A 163 -6.98 11.76 -5.97
C LYS A 163 -7.04 13.29 -6.05
N ALA A 164 -7.47 13.96 -4.97
CA ALA A 164 -7.51 15.42 -4.91
C ALA A 164 -6.10 16.03 -5.03
N ASP A 165 -5.14 15.51 -4.28
CA ASP A 165 -3.74 15.94 -4.34
C ASP A 165 -3.16 15.71 -5.75
N TRP A 166 -3.50 14.61 -6.42
CA TRP A 166 -3.11 14.35 -7.80
C TRP A 166 -3.73 15.37 -8.77
N LEU A 167 -5.04 15.59 -8.69
CA LEU A 167 -5.76 16.54 -9.59
C LEU A 167 -5.21 17.95 -9.44
N VAL A 168 -5.08 18.43 -8.21
CA VAL A 168 -4.55 19.79 -7.95
C VAL A 168 -3.08 19.86 -8.32
N GLY A 169 -2.27 18.92 -7.89
CA GLY A 169 -0.83 18.92 -8.12
C GLY A 169 -0.45 18.87 -9.59
N MET A 170 -1.08 17.97 -10.37
CA MET A 170 -0.77 17.80 -11.79
C MET A 170 -1.17 19.03 -12.61
N ASN A 171 -2.34 19.59 -12.35
CA ASN A 171 -2.82 20.76 -13.08
C ASN A 171 -2.06 22.03 -12.68
N ALA A 172 -1.90 22.29 -11.38
CA ALA A 172 -1.20 23.47 -10.90
C ALA A 172 0.27 23.49 -11.34
N SER A 173 1.00 22.40 -11.17
CA SER A 173 2.41 22.31 -11.56
C SER A 173 2.63 22.59 -13.05
N ARG A 174 1.75 22.09 -13.90
CA ARG A 174 1.81 22.29 -15.35
C ARG A 174 1.47 23.74 -15.74
N ALA A 175 0.44 24.33 -15.12
CA ALA A 175 0.04 25.70 -15.35
C ALA A 175 1.16 26.68 -14.96
N PHE A 176 1.66 26.59 -13.71
CA PHE A 176 2.72 27.46 -13.21
C PHE A 176 4.00 27.38 -14.04
N ARG A 177 4.45 26.16 -14.37
CA ARG A 177 5.68 25.98 -15.15
C ARG A 177 5.59 26.61 -16.56
N LYS A 178 4.39 26.68 -17.12
CA LYS A 178 4.18 27.30 -18.43
C LYS A 178 4.07 28.82 -18.34
N MET A 179 3.39 29.35 -17.33
CA MET A 179 3.26 30.78 -17.09
C MET A 179 4.62 31.46 -16.79
N LEU A 180 5.51 30.73 -16.07
CA LEU A 180 6.85 31.26 -15.76
C LEU A 180 7.85 31.20 -16.94
N LYS A 181 7.50 30.56 -18.06
CA LYS A 181 8.37 30.44 -19.24
C LYS A 181 7.89 31.26 -20.42
N SER A 182 6.77 31.97 -20.30
CA SER A 182 6.24 32.94 -21.21
C SER A 182 6.62 34.37 -20.78
#